data_0e8e557d57dd70cfb79477b428e9b5a1
#
_entry.id   0e8e557d57dd70cfb79477b428e9b5a1
#
_cell.length_a   1.000
_cell.length_b   1.000
_cell.length_c   1.000
_cell.angle_alpha   90.00
_cell.angle_beta   90.00
_cell.angle_gamma   90.00
#
_symmetry.space_group_name_H-M   'P 1'
#
loop_
_entity.id
_entity.type
_entity.pdbx_description
1 polymer ?
#
loop_
_entity_poly.entity_id
_entity_poly.type
_entity_poly.pdbx_seq_one_letter_code
_entity_poly.pdbx_strand_id
1 'polypeptide(L)'
;MSKKKLTFSLNYRKPKSQYKDSEELMICIRYYHKCSNTEKTKIVKKSTGVKCMLKDWNTDWHKSNDRAPVKSTDPNAKKKNKILKEKVESFDIDELYRSVKNDSFSPYLHSKIPFGELEKKWTNHKNTVDLVSPANKRNIDIIVVGTGLAGGSAAATLAELGYNVKAFCFQDSPRRAHSIAAQGGINAAKNYQGDGDSIYRLFYDTVKGGDYRSREENVYRLAEVSANIIDQCVAQGVPFARDYGGLLDNRSFGGVLVSRTFYAKGQTGQQLLLGAYSAMNRQIARGKIKMYNRHEMLDIVKVDGKARGIITRNLVNGEIERHSAHAVVLASGGYGNVFYLSTNAMGSNVTAAWKAHKRGAYFANPCFTQIHPTCIPVSGDHQSKLTLMSESLRNDGRIWVPKKSEDAKNVRSGKLKPTEIAENDRDYFLERRYPAFGNLVPRDVASRAAKERCDAGFGVNKTGEAVYLDFASSIIRYGKEQALVNGQDENDEVLVQKLGKKIIKKKYGNLFQMYEKIVDQNPYETPMM
;
A
#
# COMPACT_ATOMS: atom_id res chain seq x y z
N MET A 1 -23.50 -1.25 10.29
CA MET A 1 -22.78 -0.24 11.14
C MET A 1 -23.81 0.74 11.67
N SER A 2 -23.95 0.89 13.00
CA SER A 2 -24.90 1.85 13.58
C SER A 2 -24.46 3.26 13.18
N LYS A 3 -25.37 4.07 12.64
CA LYS A 3 -25.14 5.50 12.36
C LYS A 3 -24.62 6.16 13.65
N LYS A 4 -23.34 6.52 13.69
CA LYS A 4 -22.74 7.18 14.83
C LYS A 4 -23.43 8.51 15.06
N LYS A 5 -23.94 8.72 16.26
CA LYS A 5 -24.79 9.86 16.60
C LYS A 5 -23.93 11.11 16.74
N LEU A 6 -24.01 12.03 15.77
CA LEU A 6 -23.44 13.37 15.90
C LEU A 6 -24.33 14.21 16.84
N THR A 7 -23.72 15.02 17.68
CA THR A 7 -24.41 15.92 18.56
C THR A 7 -23.80 17.30 18.54
N PHE A 8 -24.55 18.32 18.96
CA PHE A 8 -24.02 19.68 19.12
C PHE A 8 -23.70 19.99 20.60
N SER A 9 -22.72 20.85 20.81
CA SER A 9 -22.41 21.41 22.13
C SER A 9 -21.80 22.81 22.01
N LEU A 10 -21.96 23.61 23.04
CA LEU A 10 -21.21 24.86 23.14
C LEU A 10 -19.74 24.60 23.53
N ASN A 11 -18.86 25.44 23.04
CA ASN A 11 -17.44 25.35 23.31
C ASN A 11 -17.08 26.19 24.55
N TYR A 12 -17.13 25.59 25.73
CA TYR A 12 -16.73 26.23 26.98
C TYR A 12 -15.21 26.18 27.14
N ARG A 13 -14.59 27.36 27.38
CA ARG A 13 -13.14 27.51 27.68
C ARG A 13 -12.83 27.63 29.17
N LYS A 14 -13.85 27.91 29.99
CA LYS A 14 -13.83 27.99 31.45
C LYS A 14 -15.00 27.18 32.03
N PRO A 15 -15.10 26.93 33.34
CA PRO A 15 -16.26 26.25 33.94
C PRO A 15 -17.59 26.93 33.58
N LYS A 16 -18.64 26.15 33.33
CA LYS A 16 -19.95 26.65 32.87
C LYS A 16 -20.53 27.73 33.80
N SER A 17 -20.33 27.59 35.11
CA SER A 17 -20.76 28.53 36.13
C SER A 17 -20.18 29.93 36.03
N GLN A 18 -19.10 30.09 35.25
CA GLN A 18 -18.42 31.38 35.09
C GLN A 18 -18.84 32.13 33.81
N TYR A 19 -19.83 31.61 33.04
CA TYR A 19 -20.36 32.29 31.87
C TYR A 19 -21.67 33.04 32.22
N LYS A 20 -21.81 34.24 31.65
CA LYS A 20 -23.07 34.99 31.72
C LYS A 20 -23.99 34.60 30.57
N ASP A 21 -25.29 34.68 30.76
CA ASP A 21 -26.30 34.37 29.74
C ASP A 21 -26.18 35.19 28.45
N SER A 22 -25.58 36.39 28.57
CA SER A 22 -25.30 37.30 27.45
C SER A 22 -24.00 36.98 26.69
N GLU A 23 -23.22 36.00 27.13
CA GLU A 23 -21.99 35.65 26.44
C GLU A 23 -22.28 34.81 25.20
N GLU A 24 -21.62 35.15 24.08
CA GLU A 24 -21.75 34.44 22.82
C GLU A 24 -20.71 33.32 22.70
N LEU A 25 -21.17 32.09 22.50
CA LEU A 25 -20.32 30.90 22.43
C LEU A 25 -20.40 30.20 21.09
N MET A 26 -19.31 29.61 20.64
CA MET A 26 -19.22 28.82 19.43
C MET A 26 -19.96 27.49 19.61
N ILE A 27 -20.80 27.14 18.63
CA ILE A 27 -21.42 25.82 18.54
C ILE A 27 -20.45 24.87 17.86
N CYS A 28 -20.23 23.71 18.48
CA CYS A 28 -19.38 22.65 17.92
C CYS A 28 -20.19 21.38 17.68
N ILE A 29 -19.91 20.70 16.57
CA ILE A 29 -20.33 19.33 16.38
C ILE A 29 -19.51 18.44 17.31
N ARG A 30 -20.17 17.59 18.08
CA ARG A 30 -19.55 16.59 18.96
C ARG A 30 -19.73 15.21 18.39
N TYR A 31 -18.65 14.49 18.40
CA TYR A 31 -18.61 13.09 18.01
C TYR A 31 -18.02 12.27 19.17
N TYR A 32 -18.70 11.18 19.49
CA TYR A 32 -18.25 10.24 20.53
C TYR A 32 -17.54 9.07 19.88
N HIS A 33 -16.30 8.87 20.22
CA HIS A 33 -15.53 7.73 19.79
C HIS A 33 -15.23 6.81 20.98
N LYS A 34 -15.64 5.56 20.88
CA LYS A 34 -15.32 4.52 21.87
C LYS A 34 -14.02 3.83 21.41
N CYS A 35 -12.96 3.98 22.19
CA CYS A 35 -11.69 3.32 21.92
C CYS A 35 -11.83 1.82 22.17
N SER A 36 -11.47 0.96 21.21
CA SER A 36 -11.63 -0.49 21.31
C SER A 36 -10.76 -1.15 22.41
N ASN A 37 -9.68 -0.48 22.83
CA ASN A 37 -8.72 -1.00 23.79
C ASN A 37 -8.80 -0.36 25.17
N THR A 38 -9.62 0.66 25.34
CA THR A 38 -9.89 1.26 26.64
C THR A 38 -11.37 1.58 26.68
N GLU A 39 -12.07 1.25 27.75
CA GLU A 39 -13.50 1.60 27.89
C GLU A 39 -13.78 3.11 27.89
N LYS A 40 -12.78 3.94 27.68
CA LYS A 40 -12.87 5.41 27.69
C LYS A 40 -13.35 5.94 26.35
N THR A 41 -14.45 6.67 26.37
CA THR A 41 -14.98 7.40 25.21
C THR A 41 -14.27 8.75 25.10
N LYS A 42 -13.62 9.01 23.94
CA LYS A 42 -13.10 10.34 23.63
C LYS A 42 -14.14 11.19 22.92
N ILE A 43 -14.20 12.46 23.28
CA ILE A 43 -15.08 13.44 22.67
C ILE A 43 -14.26 14.31 21.74
N VAL A 44 -14.64 14.32 20.46
CA VAL A 44 -14.08 15.23 19.46
C VAL A 44 -15.06 16.37 19.22
N LYS A 45 -14.55 17.60 19.11
CA LYS A 45 -15.35 18.79 18.82
C LYS A 45 -14.81 19.49 17.57
N LYS A 46 -15.68 19.80 16.60
CA LYS A 46 -15.36 20.63 15.42
C LYS A 46 -16.21 21.89 15.45
N SER A 47 -15.60 23.03 15.28
CA SER A 47 -16.30 24.31 15.19
C SER A 47 -17.23 24.35 13.98
N THR A 48 -18.45 24.84 14.16
CA THR A 48 -19.42 25.03 13.07
C THR A 48 -19.30 26.41 12.41
N GLY A 49 -18.55 27.33 12.99
CA GLY A 49 -18.57 28.75 12.61
C GLY A 49 -19.83 29.50 13.07
N VAL A 50 -20.78 28.81 13.67
CA VAL A 50 -22.03 29.39 14.19
C VAL A 50 -21.89 29.65 15.67
N LYS A 51 -22.26 30.86 16.12
CA LYS A 51 -22.27 31.24 17.52
C LYS A 51 -23.70 31.51 17.97
N CYS A 52 -23.99 31.31 19.25
CA CYS A 52 -25.23 31.74 19.89
C CYS A 52 -24.95 32.23 21.33
N MET A 53 -25.83 33.08 21.87
CA MET A 53 -25.77 33.45 23.27
C MET A 53 -26.13 32.26 24.13
N LEU A 54 -25.60 32.19 25.35
CA LEU A 54 -25.84 31.09 26.28
C LEU A 54 -27.34 30.93 26.59
N LYS A 55 -28.07 32.01 26.73
CA LYS A 55 -29.53 32.04 26.97
C LYS A 55 -30.34 31.41 25.82
N ASP A 56 -29.84 31.52 24.56
CA ASP A 56 -30.50 31.05 23.35
C ASP A 56 -30.07 29.63 22.98
N TRP A 57 -29.21 28.99 23.75
CA TRP A 57 -28.84 27.60 23.56
C TRP A 57 -29.91 26.65 24.08
N ASN A 58 -30.34 25.73 23.24
CA ASN A 58 -31.28 24.67 23.61
C ASN A 58 -30.50 23.42 24.08
N THR A 59 -30.38 23.22 25.38
CA THR A 59 -29.71 22.07 25.98
C THR A 59 -30.35 20.73 25.63
N ASP A 60 -31.67 20.74 25.45
CA ASP A 60 -32.50 19.56 25.14
C ASP A 60 -32.88 19.45 23.66
N TRP A 61 -32.19 20.13 22.79
CA TRP A 61 -32.50 20.19 21.35
C TRP A 61 -32.71 18.81 20.70
N HIS A 62 -32.05 17.77 21.20
CA HIS A 62 -32.16 16.40 20.72
C HIS A 62 -33.48 15.70 21.10
N LYS A 63 -34.18 16.26 22.07
CA LYS A 63 -35.49 15.78 22.56
C LYS A 63 -36.67 16.57 21.94
N SER A 64 -36.40 17.76 21.38
CA SER A 64 -37.41 18.60 20.75
C SER A 64 -37.81 18.04 19.37
N ASN A 65 -39.08 18.22 18.99
CA ASN A 65 -39.59 17.78 17.69
C ASN A 65 -38.81 18.42 16.51
N ASP A 66 -38.40 19.66 16.66
CA ASP A 66 -37.70 20.43 15.62
C ASP A 66 -36.20 20.18 15.60
N ARG A 67 -35.66 19.46 16.58
CA ARG A 67 -34.21 19.21 16.74
C ARG A 67 -33.36 20.46 16.54
N ALA A 68 -33.82 21.60 17.03
CA ALA A 68 -33.22 22.92 16.83
C ALA A 68 -32.26 23.28 17.97
N PRO A 69 -30.94 23.32 17.72
CA PRO A 69 -29.94 23.66 18.75
C PRO A 69 -30.01 25.10 19.22
N VAL A 70 -30.51 26.04 18.41
CA VAL A 70 -30.68 27.44 18.75
C VAL A 70 -32.16 27.75 18.92
N LYS A 71 -32.55 28.27 20.09
CA LYS A 71 -33.94 28.62 20.44
C LYS A 71 -34.48 29.73 19.54
N SER A 72 -35.79 29.80 19.40
CA SER A 72 -36.50 30.85 18.65
C SER A 72 -36.35 32.26 19.23
N THR A 73 -35.84 32.38 20.44
CA THR A 73 -35.48 33.66 21.07
C THR A 73 -34.27 34.35 20.41
N ASP A 74 -33.45 33.60 19.66
CA ASP A 74 -32.38 34.21 18.85
C ASP A 74 -32.99 34.74 17.54
N PRO A 75 -32.84 36.01 17.19
CA PRO A 75 -33.39 36.63 15.98
C PRO A 75 -32.98 35.92 14.68
N ASN A 76 -31.86 35.23 14.68
CA ASN A 76 -31.32 34.50 13.57
C ASN A 76 -31.46 32.98 13.71
N ALA A 77 -32.29 32.47 14.61
CA ALA A 77 -32.41 31.06 14.94
C ALA A 77 -32.67 30.17 13.70
N LYS A 78 -33.61 30.55 12.83
CA LYS A 78 -33.93 29.80 11.59
C LYS A 78 -32.69 29.65 10.68
N LYS A 79 -31.94 30.74 10.47
CA LYS A 79 -30.73 30.74 9.65
C LYS A 79 -29.62 29.90 10.28
N LYS A 80 -29.39 30.07 11.59
CA LYS A 80 -28.37 29.33 12.35
C LYS A 80 -28.67 27.83 12.35
N ASN A 81 -29.89 27.42 12.64
CA ASN A 81 -30.32 26.02 12.66
C ASN A 81 -30.23 25.38 11.26
N LYS A 82 -30.55 26.12 10.19
CA LYS A 82 -30.36 25.65 8.82
C LYS A 82 -28.89 25.37 8.52
N ILE A 83 -27.99 26.29 8.84
CA ILE A 83 -26.54 26.13 8.66
C ILE A 83 -26.01 24.93 9.47
N LEU A 84 -26.49 24.75 10.70
CA LEU A 84 -26.11 23.63 11.55
C LEU A 84 -26.56 22.29 10.97
N LYS A 85 -27.77 22.21 10.43
CA LYS A 85 -28.29 21.03 9.75
C LYS A 85 -27.48 20.68 8.52
N GLU A 86 -27.21 21.65 7.64
CA GLU A 86 -26.38 21.46 6.45
C GLU A 86 -24.96 20.99 6.81
N LYS A 87 -24.38 21.54 7.88
CA LYS A 87 -23.06 21.12 8.37
C LYS A 87 -23.03 19.71 8.95
N VAL A 88 -24.13 19.20 9.51
CA VAL A 88 -24.23 17.80 9.93
C VAL A 88 -24.42 16.87 8.75
N GLU A 89 -25.23 17.26 7.77
CA GLU A 89 -25.48 16.49 6.56
C GLU A 89 -24.22 16.38 5.69
N SER A 90 -23.43 17.47 5.59
CA SER A 90 -22.14 17.51 4.88
C SER A 90 -20.95 17.06 5.75
N PHE A 91 -21.18 16.59 6.98
CA PHE A 91 -20.10 16.23 7.88
C PHE A 91 -19.48 14.89 7.48
N ASP A 92 -18.38 14.97 6.77
CA ASP A 92 -17.55 13.81 6.47
C ASP A 92 -16.60 13.52 7.65
N ILE A 93 -16.83 12.39 8.31
CA ILE A 93 -15.99 11.92 9.41
C ILE A 93 -14.58 11.62 8.90
N ASP A 94 -14.45 11.18 7.67
CA ASP A 94 -13.14 10.91 7.06
C ASP A 94 -12.40 12.21 6.71
N GLU A 95 -13.11 13.30 6.38
CA GLU A 95 -12.52 14.62 6.24
C GLU A 95 -12.00 15.16 7.59
N LEU A 96 -12.67 14.83 8.70
CA LEU A 96 -12.16 15.15 10.02
C LEU A 96 -10.79 14.51 10.27
N TYR A 97 -10.61 13.27 9.84
CA TYR A 97 -9.33 12.58 9.93
C TYR A 97 -8.26 13.16 8.97
N ARG A 98 -8.69 13.76 7.85
CA ARG A 98 -7.78 14.42 6.89
C ARG A 98 -7.38 15.83 7.34
N SER A 99 -8.25 16.55 8.04
CA SER A 99 -8.04 17.95 8.40
C SER A 99 -7.28 18.19 9.70
N VAL A 100 -7.03 17.16 10.48
CA VAL A 100 -6.34 17.29 11.76
C VAL A 100 -4.83 17.36 11.55
N LYS A 101 -4.34 18.55 11.27
CA LYS A 101 -2.91 18.91 11.23
C LYS A 101 -2.28 19.14 12.62
N ASN A 102 -2.96 18.87 13.71
CA ASN A 102 -2.49 19.23 15.05
C ASN A 102 -2.15 18.01 15.91
N ASP A 103 -0.98 18.06 16.51
CA ASP A 103 -0.34 17.11 17.42
C ASP A 103 -1.18 16.63 18.61
N SER A 104 -2.32 17.25 18.87
CA SER A 104 -3.22 16.89 19.97
C SER A 104 -4.26 15.82 19.61
N PHE A 105 -4.42 15.50 18.33
CA PHE A 105 -5.32 14.47 17.86
C PHE A 105 -4.52 13.39 17.17
N SER A 106 -4.25 12.31 17.88
CA SER A 106 -3.76 11.10 17.23
C SER A 106 -4.87 10.56 16.36
N PRO A 107 -4.72 10.54 15.02
CA PRO A 107 -5.64 9.81 14.14
C PRO A 107 -5.60 8.31 14.42
N TYR A 108 -4.63 7.90 15.20
CA TYR A 108 -4.47 6.54 15.72
C TYR A 108 -5.27 6.41 17.00
N LEU A 109 -6.55 6.25 16.87
CA LEU A 109 -7.43 5.88 17.97
C LEU A 109 -7.02 4.57 18.65
N HIS A 110 -6.09 3.86 18.03
CA HIS A 110 -5.49 2.62 18.51
C HIS A 110 -3.99 2.74 18.80
N SER A 111 -3.34 3.85 18.43
CA SER A 111 -1.95 4.10 18.74
C SER A 111 -1.77 4.42 20.22
N LYS A 112 -0.79 3.79 20.85
CA LYS A 112 -0.38 4.08 22.21
C LYS A 112 0.55 5.29 22.30
N ILE A 113 1.11 5.74 21.18
CA ILE A 113 2.17 6.73 21.11
C ILE A 113 1.72 7.91 20.23
N PRO A 114 1.60 9.14 20.75
CA PRO A 114 1.37 10.33 19.95
C PRO A 114 2.47 10.54 18.89
N PHE A 115 2.10 11.06 17.72
CA PHE A 115 3.05 11.25 16.61
C PHE A 115 4.29 12.07 16.99
N GLY A 116 4.14 13.19 17.71
CA GLY A 116 5.26 14.00 18.17
C GLY A 116 6.19 13.28 19.16
N GLU A 117 5.73 12.25 19.84
CA GLU A 117 6.58 11.40 20.69
C GLU A 117 7.40 10.39 19.88
N LEU A 118 6.90 9.96 18.73
CA LEU A 118 7.66 9.07 17.82
C LEU A 118 8.91 9.79 17.29
N GLU A 119 8.76 11.04 16.87
CA GLU A 119 9.90 11.86 16.42
C GLU A 119 10.92 12.05 17.55
N LYS A 120 10.47 12.37 18.77
CA LYS A 120 11.33 12.49 19.95
C LYS A 120 12.06 11.19 20.26
N LYS A 121 11.40 10.04 20.19
CA LYS A 121 12.04 8.73 20.40
C LYS A 121 13.19 8.51 19.44
N TRP A 122 12.99 8.75 18.15
CA TRP A 122 14.06 8.58 17.16
C TRP A 122 15.17 9.61 17.31
N THR A 123 14.85 10.86 17.66
CA THR A 123 15.85 11.89 17.95
C THR A 123 16.69 11.51 19.17
N ASN A 124 16.06 11.09 20.25
CA ASN A 124 16.77 10.61 21.44
C ASN A 124 17.63 9.39 21.12
N HIS A 125 17.10 8.41 20.37
CA HIS A 125 17.88 7.24 19.97
C HIS A 125 19.11 7.62 19.15
N LYS A 126 18.99 8.52 18.16
CA LYS A 126 20.11 9.03 17.36
C LYS A 126 21.17 9.70 18.23
N ASN A 127 20.76 10.41 19.28
CA ASN A 127 21.66 11.15 20.16
C ASN A 127 22.33 10.28 21.24
N THR A 128 21.72 9.12 21.55
CA THR A 128 22.20 8.24 22.65
C THR A 128 22.79 6.92 22.16
N VAL A 129 22.67 6.58 20.86
CA VAL A 129 23.26 5.36 20.33
C VAL A 129 24.79 5.44 20.26
N ASP A 130 25.46 4.45 20.78
CA ASP A 130 26.92 4.31 20.66
C ASP A 130 27.29 4.06 19.20
N LEU A 131 28.14 4.92 18.65
CA LEU A 131 28.63 4.80 17.28
C LEU A 131 29.93 3.99 17.24
N VAL A 132 30.02 3.10 16.26
CA VAL A 132 31.29 2.42 15.98
C VAL A 132 32.27 3.42 15.37
N SER A 133 33.45 3.57 15.99
CA SER A 133 34.51 4.38 15.43
C SER A 133 34.84 3.96 13.99
N PRO A 134 35.01 4.91 13.06
CA PRO A 134 35.41 4.60 11.67
C PRO A 134 36.63 3.69 11.55
N ALA A 135 37.63 3.87 12.40
CA ALA A 135 38.80 3.03 12.45
C ALA A 135 38.52 1.57 12.82
N ASN A 136 37.50 1.32 13.65
CA ASN A 136 37.14 -0.03 14.10
C ASN A 136 36.18 -0.76 13.14
N LYS A 137 35.49 -0.04 12.26
CA LYS A 137 34.53 -0.65 11.31
C LYS A 137 35.18 -1.72 10.43
N ARG A 138 36.42 -1.51 10.01
CA ARG A 138 37.20 -2.46 9.19
C ARG A 138 37.49 -3.81 9.89
N ASN A 139 37.35 -3.87 11.20
CA ASN A 139 37.54 -5.08 12.01
C ASN A 139 36.24 -5.81 12.32
N ILE A 140 35.12 -5.30 11.80
CA ILE A 140 33.79 -5.86 12.05
C ILE A 140 33.28 -6.56 10.79
N ASP A 141 33.04 -7.86 10.94
CA ASP A 141 32.44 -8.71 9.91
C ASP A 141 30.92 -8.76 10.11
N ILE A 142 30.17 -8.59 9.03
CA ILE A 142 28.71 -8.67 9.01
C ILE A 142 28.28 -9.70 7.95
N ILE A 143 27.42 -10.61 8.34
CA ILE A 143 26.78 -11.55 7.42
C ILE A 143 25.44 -10.98 6.97
N VAL A 144 25.17 -11.03 5.65
CA VAL A 144 23.87 -10.71 5.04
C VAL A 144 23.35 -11.95 4.33
N VAL A 145 22.22 -12.49 4.79
CA VAL A 145 21.57 -13.66 4.21
C VAL A 145 20.41 -13.22 3.33
N GLY A 146 20.53 -13.45 2.04
CA GLY A 146 19.63 -12.97 1.00
C GLY A 146 20.18 -11.75 0.26
N THR A 147 20.06 -11.75 -1.06
CA THR A 147 20.61 -10.71 -1.94
C THR A 147 19.55 -10.08 -2.84
N GLY A 148 18.28 -10.16 -2.42
CA GLY A 148 17.21 -9.36 -3.00
C GLY A 148 17.44 -7.86 -2.75
N LEU A 149 16.47 -7.03 -3.07
CA LEU A 149 16.60 -5.57 -2.93
C LEU A 149 17.06 -5.16 -1.51
N ALA A 150 16.47 -5.74 -0.47
CA ALA A 150 16.84 -5.42 0.91
C ALA A 150 18.28 -5.84 1.24
N GLY A 151 18.65 -7.09 0.93
CA GLY A 151 19.98 -7.60 1.25
C GLY A 151 21.09 -6.99 0.41
N GLY A 152 20.83 -6.77 -0.89
CA GLY A 152 21.77 -6.09 -1.79
C GLY A 152 22.04 -4.65 -1.36
N SER A 153 21.00 -3.90 -1.00
CA SER A 153 21.12 -2.54 -0.47
C SER A 153 21.83 -2.51 0.88
N ALA A 154 21.49 -3.41 1.80
CA ALA A 154 22.13 -3.51 3.10
C ALA A 154 23.63 -3.84 2.97
N ALA A 155 23.98 -4.85 2.15
CA ALA A 155 25.36 -5.25 1.93
C ALA A 155 26.20 -4.10 1.31
N ALA A 156 25.66 -3.42 0.28
CA ALA A 156 26.31 -2.28 -0.33
C ALA A 156 26.56 -1.16 0.68
N THR A 157 25.52 -0.75 1.41
CA THR A 157 25.61 0.35 2.39
C THR A 157 26.55 0.01 3.54
N LEU A 158 26.49 -1.19 4.09
CA LEU A 158 27.41 -1.60 5.16
C LEU A 158 28.87 -1.59 4.70
N ALA A 159 29.15 -2.05 3.48
CA ALA A 159 30.48 -2.03 2.89
C ALA A 159 30.95 -0.59 2.61
N GLU A 160 30.08 0.30 2.13
CA GLU A 160 30.38 1.73 1.94
C GLU A 160 30.70 2.43 3.26
N LEU A 161 30.04 2.01 4.35
CA LEU A 161 30.33 2.50 5.70
C LEU A 161 31.65 1.97 6.29
N GLY A 162 32.34 1.03 5.60
CA GLY A 162 33.65 0.52 5.99
C GLY A 162 33.66 -0.86 6.66
N TYR A 163 32.51 -1.52 6.80
CA TYR A 163 32.44 -2.88 7.34
C TYR A 163 32.85 -3.94 6.31
N ASN A 164 33.31 -5.11 6.79
CA ASN A 164 33.50 -6.28 5.94
C ASN A 164 32.19 -7.08 5.87
N VAL A 165 31.76 -7.42 4.67
CA VAL A 165 30.47 -8.07 4.47
C VAL A 165 30.63 -9.44 3.81
N LYS A 166 29.96 -10.45 4.35
CA LYS A 166 29.77 -11.78 3.73
C LYS A 166 28.32 -11.89 3.29
N ALA A 167 28.05 -11.87 1.98
CA ALA A 167 26.70 -11.91 1.43
C ALA A 167 26.40 -13.30 0.87
N PHE A 168 25.29 -13.90 1.30
CA PHE A 168 24.87 -15.26 0.96
C PHE A 168 23.63 -15.27 0.09
N CYS A 169 23.67 -16.03 -0.99
CA CYS A 169 22.58 -16.18 -1.95
C CYS A 169 22.29 -17.65 -2.18
N PHE A 170 21.03 -18.04 -2.00
CA PHE A 170 20.54 -19.38 -2.30
C PHE A 170 20.61 -19.71 -3.81
N GLN A 171 20.36 -18.70 -4.63
CA GLN A 171 20.37 -18.81 -6.08
C GLN A 171 21.80 -18.76 -6.67
N ASP A 172 21.94 -19.09 -7.94
CA ASP A 172 23.17 -19.00 -8.70
C ASP A 172 23.61 -17.55 -8.99
N SER A 173 22.66 -16.62 -8.92
CA SER A 173 22.92 -15.18 -9.09
C SER A 173 22.19 -14.36 -8.04
N PRO A 174 22.84 -13.35 -7.45
CA PRO A 174 22.20 -12.44 -6.50
C PRO A 174 21.02 -11.66 -7.08
N ARG A 175 20.89 -11.58 -8.40
CA ARG A 175 19.75 -10.93 -9.09
C ARG A 175 18.49 -11.78 -9.15
N ARG A 176 18.54 -13.08 -8.85
CA ARG A 176 17.39 -13.99 -8.94
C ARG A 176 16.54 -13.98 -7.67
N ALA A 177 16.15 -12.79 -7.23
CA ALA A 177 15.27 -12.59 -6.09
C ALA A 177 13.85 -12.18 -6.55
N HIS A 178 12.85 -12.42 -5.71
CA HIS A 178 11.46 -12.03 -6.02
C HIS A 178 11.32 -10.52 -6.30
N SER A 179 12.21 -9.68 -5.78
CA SER A 179 12.24 -8.23 -6.05
C SER A 179 12.17 -7.89 -7.53
N ILE A 180 12.74 -8.75 -8.42
CA ILE A 180 12.72 -8.53 -9.88
C ILE A 180 11.30 -8.54 -10.46
N ALA A 181 10.35 -9.19 -9.80
CA ALA A 181 8.98 -9.33 -10.25
C ALA A 181 8.08 -8.16 -9.83
N ALA A 182 8.53 -7.27 -8.94
CA ALA A 182 7.75 -6.11 -8.51
C ALA A 182 7.65 -5.07 -9.62
N GLN A 183 6.43 -4.65 -9.97
CA GLN A 183 6.15 -3.86 -11.16
C GLN A 183 5.58 -2.46 -10.86
N GLY A 184 4.78 -2.32 -9.82
CA GLY A 184 3.96 -1.14 -9.57
C GLY A 184 4.72 0.14 -9.30
N GLY A 185 5.52 0.17 -8.26
CA GLY A 185 6.25 1.35 -7.82
C GLY A 185 6.63 1.30 -6.34
N ILE A 186 7.26 2.35 -5.89
CA ILE A 186 7.67 2.55 -4.51
C ILE A 186 7.13 3.88 -3.98
N ASN A 187 6.53 3.87 -2.79
CA ASN A 187 5.94 5.05 -2.16
C ASN A 187 6.98 5.84 -1.36
N ALA A 188 6.97 7.16 -1.52
CA ALA A 188 7.77 8.07 -0.72
C ALA A 188 7.07 9.42 -0.53
N ALA A 189 7.24 10.02 0.64
CA ALA A 189 6.58 11.27 1.03
C ALA A 189 7.35 12.51 0.52
N LYS A 190 7.46 12.66 -0.81
CA LYS A 190 8.15 13.82 -1.44
C LYS A 190 7.22 15.00 -1.75
N ASN A 191 5.92 14.78 -1.80
CA ASN A 191 4.89 15.81 -2.06
C ASN A 191 5.16 16.68 -3.32
N TYR A 192 5.64 16.09 -4.40
CA TYR A 192 5.97 16.82 -5.63
C TYR A 192 4.76 17.46 -6.30
N GLN A 193 3.59 16.85 -6.21
CA GLN A 193 2.35 17.36 -6.80
C GLN A 193 1.66 18.42 -5.93
N GLY A 194 2.13 18.64 -4.69
CA GLY A 194 1.49 19.57 -3.75
C GLY A 194 0.08 19.15 -3.30
N ASP A 195 -0.27 17.87 -3.46
CA ASP A 195 -1.60 17.30 -3.16
C ASP A 195 -1.80 16.93 -1.67
N GLY A 196 -0.94 17.49 -0.81
CA GLY A 196 -1.04 17.35 0.65
C GLY A 196 -0.42 16.08 1.20
N ASP A 197 0.51 15.45 0.46
CA ASP A 197 1.30 14.35 1.00
C ASP A 197 2.31 14.82 2.06
N SER A 198 2.65 13.94 2.99
CA SER A 198 3.60 14.23 4.07
C SER A 198 4.11 12.92 4.69
N ILE A 199 5.21 13.02 5.46
CA ILE A 199 5.72 11.93 6.30
C ILE A 199 4.60 11.38 7.20
N TYR A 200 3.83 12.28 7.82
CA TYR A 200 2.71 11.92 8.66
C TYR A 200 1.63 11.13 7.91
N ARG A 201 1.27 11.57 6.70
CA ARG A 201 0.25 10.92 5.89
C ARG A 201 0.71 9.55 5.42
N LEU A 202 1.97 9.41 4.97
CA LEU A 202 2.53 8.10 4.61
C LEU A 202 2.58 7.16 5.82
N PHE A 203 2.98 7.65 6.98
CA PHE A 203 2.96 6.90 8.23
C PHE A 203 1.55 6.42 8.57
N TYR A 204 0.56 7.33 8.54
CA TYR A 204 -0.84 7.00 8.82
C TYR A 204 -1.39 5.94 7.86
N ASP A 205 -1.24 6.16 6.56
CA ASP A 205 -1.74 5.23 5.55
C ASP A 205 -1.12 3.84 5.71
N THR A 206 0.16 3.77 6.07
CA THR A 206 0.88 2.51 6.28
C THR A 206 0.39 1.78 7.53
N VAL A 207 0.24 2.49 8.65
CA VAL A 207 -0.28 1.90 9.90
C VAL A 207 -1.72 1.45 9.74
N LYS A 208 -2.56 2.27 9.10
CA LYS A 208 -3.96 1.94 8.79
C LYS A 208 -4.07 0.75 7.84
N GLY A 209 -3.27 0.74 6.78
CA GLY A 209 -3.23 -0.37 5.83
C GLY A 209 -2.74 -1.69 6.44
N GLY A 210 -1.92 -1.62 7.48
CA GLY A 210 -1.50 -2.74 8.30
C GLY A 210 -2.45 -3.07 9.46
N ASP A 211 -3.68 -2.57 9.41
CA ASP A 211 -4.74 -2.85 10.39
C ASP A 211 -4.34 -2.49 11.84
N TYR A 212 -3.51 -1.43 11.97
CA TYR A 212 -2.96 -0.92 13.24
C TYR A 212 -2.11 -1.93 14.03
N ARG A 213 -1.49 -2.90 13.35
CA ARG A 213 -0.67 -3.94 13.98
C ARG A 213 0.83 -3.74 13.79
N SER A 214 1.21 -2.75 13.02
CA SER A 214 2.61 -2.41 12.81
C SER A 214 3.23 -1.81 14.07
N ARG A 215 4.53 -1.98 14.22
CA ARG A 215 5.31 -1.24 15.20
C ARG A 215 5.49 0.19 14.70
N GLU A 216 4.83 1.12 15.35
CA GLU A 216 4.68 2.50 14.88
C GLU A 216 6.01 3.23 14.72
N GLU A 217 6.94 3.04 15.65
CA GLU A 217 8.26 3.66 15.56
C GLU A 217 8.99 3.28 14.27
N ASN A 218 8.90 2.01 13.86
CA ASN A 218 9.55 1.54 12.64
C ASN A 218 8.87 2.12 11.39
N VAL A 219 7.54 2.21 11.38
CA VAL A 219 6.79 2.80 10.28
C VAL A 219 7.05 4.30 10.17
N TYR A 220 7.11 5.01 11.30
CA TYR A 220 7.48 6.42 11.32
C TYR A 220 8.87 6.64 10.70
N ARG A 221 9.88 5.84 11.14
CA ARG A 221 11.23 5.96 10.61
C ARG A 221 11.28 5.67 9.11
N LEU A 222 10.53 4.66 8.65
CA LEU A 222 10.43 4.36 7.21
C LEU A 222 9.84 5.54 6.42
N ALA A 223 8.77 6.15 6.91
CA ALA A 223 8.16 7.31 6.28
C ALA A 223 9.12 8.52 6.27
N GLU A 224 9.84 8.76 7.36
CA GLU A 224 10.83 9.84 7.49
C GLU A 224 11.97 9.71 6.46
N VAL A 225 12.50 8.49 6.26
CA VAL A 225 13.61 8.27 5.33
C VAL A 225 13.20 8.00 3.89
N SER A 226 11.91 7.89 3.61
CA SER A 226 11.39 7.44 2.31
C SER A 226 11.86 8.31 1.14
N ALA A 227 11.90 9.63 1.34
CA ALA A 227 12.37 10.58 0.34
C ALA A 227 13.86 10.36 0.00
N ASN A 228 14.69 10.17 1.03
CA ASN A 228 16.12 9.93 0.87
C ASN A 228 16.39 8.60 0.15
N ILE A 229 15.55 7.59 0.36
CA ILE A 229 15.66 6.29 -0.34
C ILE A 229 15.45 6.47 -1.84
N ILE A 230 14.49 7.29 -2.27
CA ILE A 230 14.29 7.61 -3.70
C ILE A 230 15.53 8.29 -4.26
N ASP A 231 16.08 9.29 -3.56
CA ASP A 231 17.26 10.02 -4.01
C ASP A 231 18.48 9.09 -4.12
N GLN A 232 18.66 8.18 -3.17
CA GLN A 232 19.69 7.15 -3.24
C GLN A 232 19.51 6.21 -4.45
N CYS A 233 18.27 5.77 -4.73
CA CYS A 233 17.97 4.94 -5.88
C CYS A 233 18.29 5.66 -7.20
N VAL A 234 17.97 6.96 -7.30
CA VAL A 234 18.32 7.79 -8.46
C VAL A 234 19.85 7.86 -8.62
N ALA A 235 20.59 8.11 -7.53
CA ALA A 235 22.05 8.14 -7.53
C ALA A 235 22.68 6.79 -7.91
N GLN A 236 21.99 5.69 -7.65
CA GLN A 236 22.39 4.33 -8.08
C GLN A 236 22.05 4.03 -9.54
N GLY A 237 21.43 4.96 -10.26
CA GLY A 237 21.09 4.85 -11.68
C GLY A 237 19.75 4.21 -11.97
N VAL A 238 18.82 4.16 -11.01
CA VAL A 238 17.45 3.68 -11.25
C VAL A 238 16.71 4.65 -12.16
N PRO A 239 16.23 4.20 -13.34
CA PRO A 239 15.59 5.05 -14.34
C PRO A 239 14.10 5.24 -14.02
N PHE A 240 13.79 5.95 -12.95
CA PHE A 240 12.41 6.34 -12.66
C PHE A 240 11.82 7.16 -13.79
N ALA A 241 10.51 7.05 -14.00
CA ALA A 241 9.78 7.89 -14.92
C ALA A 241 9.96 9.37 -14.53
N ARG A 242 10.00 10.23 -15.56
CA ARG A 242 10.12 11.68 -15.40
C ARG A 242 8.97 12.36 -16.11
N ASP A 243 8.56 13.50 -15.59
CA ASP A 243 7.62 14.40 -16.24
C ASP A 243 8.30 15.17 -17.39
N TYR A 244 7.54 16.03 -18.03
CA TYR A 244 8.04 16.83 -19.17
C TYR A 244 9.12 17.84 -18.75
N GLY A 245 9.09 18.29 -17.50
CA GLY A 245 10.11 19.18 -16.91
C GLY A 245 11.38 18.48 -16.44
N GLY A 246 11.44 17.15 -16.56
CA GLY A 246 12.59 16.35 -16.14
C GLY A 246 12.59 15.98 -14.65
N LEU A 247 11.58 16.37 -13.88
CA LEU A 247 11.41 15.94 -12.49
C LEU A 247 10.92 14.49 -12.43
N LEU A 248 11.13 13.82 -11.30
CA LEU A 248 10.62 12.47 -11.10
C LEU A 248 9.09 12.49 -11.12
N ASP A 249 8.52 11.70 -12.01
CA ASP A 249 7.07 11.52 -12.06
C ASP A 249 6.59 10.60 -10.96
N ASN A 250 5.44 10.91 -10.39
CA ASN A 250 4.77 10.11 -9.38
C ASN A 250 3.25 10.07 -9.63
N ARG A 251 2.62 9.05 -9.08
CA ARG A 251 1.18 8.82 -9.27
C ARG A 251 0.53 8.30 -7.99
N SER A 252 -0.79 8.42 -7.91
CA SER A 252 -1.59 7.67 -6.94
C SER A 252 -1.65 6.20 -7.36
N PHE A 253 -1.64 5.28 -6.40
CA PHE A 253 -1.61 3.85 -6.69
C PHE A 253 -2.11 3.02 -5.49
N GLY A 254 -2.92 2.00 -5.77
CA GLY A 254 -3.24 0.97 -4.80
C GLY A 254 -3.91 1.43 -3.50
N GLY A 255 -4.96 2.25 -3.59
CA GLY A 255 -5.70 2.75 -2.42
C GLY A 255 -5.10 3.99 -1.77
N VAL A 256 -4.10 4.61 -2.40
CA VAL A 256 -3.50 5.87 -1.97
C VAL A 256 -4.13 7.03 -2.76
N LEU A 257 -4.67 8.01 -2.06
CA LEU A 257 -5.37 9.16 -2.66
C LEU A 257 -4.43 10.31 -3.07
N VAL A 258 -3.13 10.19 -2.81
CA VAL A 258 -2.12 11.18 -3.17
C VAL A 258 -1.07 10.59 -4.10
N SER A 259 -0.43 11.46 -4.87
CA SER A 259 0.62 11.08 -5.82
C SER A 259 1.95 10.91 -5.09
N ARG A 260 2.25 9.71 -4.63
CA ARG A 260 3.50 9.38 -3.91
C ARG A 260 4.25 8.17 -4.45
N THR A 261 3.72 7.50 -5.49
CA THR A 261 4.31 6.28 -6.02
C THR A 261 5.25 6.61 -7.17
N PHE A 262 6.55 6.41 -6.95
CA PHE A 262 7.60 6.55 -7.96
C PHE A 262 7.76 5.22 -8.70
N TYR A 263 7.94 5.24 -10.02
CA TYR A 263 7.85 4.04 -10.85
C TYR A 263 8.78 4.06 -12.06
N ALA A 264 9.10 2.89 -12.59
CA ALA A 264 9.86 2.68 -13.81
C ALA A 264 9.03 1.82 -14.80
N LYS A 265 7.86 2.32 -15.20
CA LYS A 265 6.96 1.80 -16.25
C LYS A 265 6.86 0.26 -16.32
N GLY A 266 6.40 -0.37 -15.23
CA GLY A 266 6.21 -1.83 -15.15
C GLY A 266 7.45 -2.64 -14.79
N GLN A 267 8.61 -2.01 -14.62
CA GLN A 267 9.89 -2.66 -14.30
C GLN A 267 10.51 -2.15 -12.99
N THR A 268 9.71 -1.54 -12.12
CA THR A 268 10.24 -0.83 -10.94
C THR A 268 11.10 -1.72 -10.07
N GLY A 269 10.63 -2.92 -9.71
CA GLY A 269 11.41 -3.83 -8.87
C GLY A 269 12.69 -4.33 -9.53
N GLN A 270 12.64 -4.62 -10.84
CA GLN A 270 13.81 -4.99 -11.61
C GLN A 270 14.87 -3.90 -11.59
N GLN A 271 14.48 -2.66 -11.85
CA GLN A 271 15.40 -1.52 -11.90
C GLN A 271 15.98 -1.18 -10.53
N LEU A 272 15.16 -1.23 -9.48
CA LEU A 272 15.62 -1.09 -8.10
C LEU A 272 16.64 -2.17 -7.73
N LEU A 273 16.36 -3.43 -8.07
CA LEU A 273 17.27 -4.55 -7.80
C LEU A 273 18.58 -4.39 -8.55
N LEU A 274 18.54 -3.98 -9.82
CA LEU A 274 19.75 -3.74 -10.62
C LEU A 274 20.59 -2.57 -10.07
N GLY A 275 19.96 -1.50 -9.58
CA GLY A 275 20.62 -0.40 -8.91
C GLY A 275 21.35 -0.85 -7.64
N ALA A 276 20.67 -1.58 -6.76
CA ALA A 276 21.26 -2.16 -5.56
C ALA A 276 22.38 -3.17 -5.88
N TYR A 277 22.18 -4.00 -6.91
CA TYR A 277 23.19 -4.95 -7.37
C TYR A 277 24.44 -4.26 -7.92
N SER A 278 24.27 -3.18 -8.68
CA SER A 278 25.39 -2.40 -9.18
C SER A 278 26.21 -1.76 -8.05
N ALA A 279 25.53 -1.22 -7.03
CA ALA A 279 26.18 -0.70 -5.84
C ALA A 279 26.93 -1.80 -5.07
N MET A 280 26.32 -2.97 -4.91
CA MET A 280 26.94 -4.13 -4.26
C MET A 280 28.16 -4.63 -5.04
N ASN A 281 28.09 -4.72 -6.37
CA ASN A 281 29.23 -5.16 -7.20
C ASN A 281 30.43 -4.24 -7.11
N ARG A 282 30.23 -2.92 -6.99
CA ARG A 282 31.33 -1.99 -6.73
C ARG A 282 32.07 -2.32 -5.44
N GLN A 283 31.37 -2.77 -4.42
CA GLN A 283 31.98 -3.16 -3.14
C GLN A 283 32.59 -4.55 -3.19
N ILE A 284 32.06 -5.46 -4.00
CA ILE A 284 32.70 -6.77 -4.30
C ILE A 284 34.04 -6.53 -5.00
N ALA A 285 34.07 -5.68 -6.03
CA ALA A 285 35.28 -5.34 -6.75
C ALA A 285 36.37 -4.66 -5.86
N ARG A 286 35.94 -3.95 -4.80
CA ARG A 286 36.81 -3.36 -3.80
C ARG A 286 37.26 -4.34 -2.70
N GLY A 287 36.83 -5.60 -2.77
CA GLY A 287 37.13 -6.62 -1.76
C GLY A 287 36.43 -6.42 -0.41
N LYS A 288 35.44 -5.51 -0.33
CA LYS A 288 34.66 -5.23 0.89
C LYS A 288 33.48 -6.16 1.09
N ILE A 289 33.00 -6.79 0.02
CA ILE A 289 31.95 -7.82 0.07
C ILE A 289 32.51 -9.11 -0.51
N LYS A 290 32.44 -10.20 0.25
CA LYS A 290 32.63 -11.56 -0.23
C LYS A 290 31.27 -12.18 -0.53
N MET A 291 31.05 -12.56 -1.81
CA MET A 291 29.79 -13.13 -2.27
C MET A 291 29.84 -14.65 -2.27
N TYR A 292 28.81 -15.29 -1.69
CA TYR A 292 28.60 -16.73 -1.63
C TYR A 292 27.30 -17.10 -2.35
N ASN A 293 27.41 -17.43 -3.64
CA ASN A 293 26.29 -17.92 -4.45
C ASN A 293 26.06 -19.40 -4.18
N ARG A 294 24.81 -19.87 -4.38
CA ARG A 294 24.39 -21.26 -4.15
C ARG A 294 24.75 -21.78 -2.76
N HIS A 295 24.51 -20.92 -1.74
CA HIS A 295 24.68 -21.29 -0.35
C HIS A 295 23.35 -21.19 0.37
N GLU A 296 22.92 -22.32 0.93
CA GLU A 296 21.74 -22.40 1.76
C GLU A 296 22.09 -22.20 3.24
N MET A 297 21.42 -21.26 3.90
CA MET A 297 21.57 -21.11 5.35
C MET A 297 20.83 -22.24 6.07
N LEU A 298 21.57 -23.10 6.79
CA LEU A 298 21.04 -24.21 7.55
C LEU A 298 20.69 -23.82 8.98
N ASP A 299 21.48 -22.95 9.60
CA ASP A 299 21.27 -22.56 11.00
C ASP A 299 21.98 -21.24 11.34
N ILE A 300 21.57 -20.62 12.46
CA ILE A 300 22.24 -19.49 13.10
C ILE A 300 23.10 -19.99 14.27
N VAL A 301 24.32 -19.51 14.35
CA VAL A 301 25.22 -19.78 15.48
C VAL A 301 25.00 -18.71 16.55
N LYS A 302 24.66 -19.15 17.75
CA LYS A 302 24.40 -18.29 18.90
C LYS A 302 25.45 -18.54 19.98
N VAL A 303 26.15 -17.50 20.40
CA VAL A 303 27.14 -17.53 21.49
C VAL A 303 26.76 -16.43 22.47
N ASP A 304 26.63 -16.74 23.74
CA ASP A 304 26.25 -15.82 24.82
C ASP A 304 24.97 -15.00 24.48
N GLY A 305 23.98 -15.68 23.93
CA GLY A 305 22.70 -15.06 23.56
C GLY A 305 22.75 -14.21 22.28
N LYS A 306 23.91 -14.03 21.66
CA LYS A 306 24.11 -13.17 20.46
C LYS A 306 24.32 -14.03 19.21
N ALA A 307 23.74 -13.61 18.07
CA ALA A 307 23.99 -14.24 16.76
C ALA A 307 25.43 -13.91 16.31
N ARG A 308 26.27 -14.93 16.25
CA ARG A 308 27.72 -14.80 15.96
C ARG A 308 28.15 -15.46 14.66
N GLY A 309 27.23 -15.94 13.88
CA GLY A 309 27.52 -16.57 12.60
C GLY A 309 26.39 -17.41 12.08
N ILE A 310 26.64 -18.11 10.98
CA ILE A 310 25.72 -19.04 10.35
C ILE A 310 26.43 -20.33 9.94
N ILE A 311 25.65 -21.39 9.81
CA ILE A 311 26.02 -22.63 9.14
C ILE A 311 25.37 -22.62 7.77
N THR A 312 26.11 -22.92 6.72
CA THR A 312 25.62 -23.01 5.36
C THR A 312 25.90 -24.36 4.73
N ARG A 313 25.11 -24.72 3.74
CA ARG A 313 25.41 -25.79 2.79
C ARG A 313 25.78 -25.15 1.45
N ASN A 314 26.94 -25.48 0.92
CA ASN A 314 27.29 -25.21 -0.44
C ASN A 314 26.49 -26.15 -1.37
N LEU A 315 25.60 -25.61 -2.18
CA LEU A 315 24.70 -26.40 -3.04
C LEU A 315 25.39 -26.96 -4.30
N VAL A 316 26.65 -26.62 -4.53
CA VAL A 316 27.42 -27.15 -5.66
C VAL A 316 28.07 -28.47 -5.30
N ASN A 317 28.71 -28.54 -4.11
CA ASN A 317 29.50 -29.70 -3.67
C ASN A 317 28.95 -30.41 -2.43
N GLY A 318 27.89 -29.85 -1.81
CA GLY A 318 27.25 -30.41 -0.61
C GLY A 318 27.96 -30.12 0.72
N GLU A 319 29.09 -29.44 0.70
CA GLU A 319 29.88 -29.16 1.92
C GLU A 319 29.13 -28.29 2.91
N ILE A 320 29.35 -28.58 4.20
CA ILE A 320 28.83 -27.79 5.31
C ILE A 320 29.94 -26.82 5.78
N GLU A 321 29.62 -25.53 5.64
CA GLU A 321 30.56 -24.45 5.96
C GLU A 321 30.12 -23.67 7.20
N ARG A 322 31.08 -23.13 7.95
CA ARG A 322 30.87 -22.28 9.12
C ARG A 322 31.38 -20.88 8.83
N HIS A 323 30.53 -19.90 9.07
CA HIS A 323 30.87 -18.49 8.86
C HIS A 323 30.62 -17.70 10.13
N SER A 324 31.68 -17.14 10.68
CA SER A 324 31.62 -16.24 11.85
C SER A 324 31.37 -14.80 11.44
N ALA A 325 30.70 -14.03 12.30
CA ALA A 325 30.48 -12.60 12.16
C ALA A 325 30.12 -11.96 13.50
N HIS A 326 30.25 -10.62 13.55
CA HIS A 326 29.83 -9.82 14.70
C HIS A 326 28.32 -9.58 14.71
N ALA A 327 27.69 -9.55 13.52
CA ALA A 327 26.23 -9.43 13.35
C ALA A 327 25.74 -10.20 12.13
N VAL A 328 24.47 -10.63 12.18
CA VAL A 328 23.78 -11.34 11.09
C VAL A 328 22.53 -10.57 10.71
N VAL A 329 22.43 -10.20 9.43
CA VAL A 329 21.26 -9.56 8.82
C VAL A 329 20.50 -10.62 8.00
N LEU A 330 19.26 -10.92 8.38
CA LEU A 330 18.38 -11.79 7.61
C LEU A 330 17.55 -10.93 6.65
N ALA A 331 17.84 -11.04 5.36
CA ALA A 331 17.17 -10.34 4.28
C ALA A 331 16.59 -11.34 3.25
N SER A 332 16.09 -12.48 3.74
CA SER A 332 15.61 -13.60 2.95
C SER A 332 14.27 -13.35 2.23
N GLY A 333 13.66 -12.19 2.43
CA GLY A 333 12.39 -11.79 1.82
C GLY A 333 11.18 -12.49 2.43
N GLY A 334 10.08 -12.48 1.70
CA GLY A 334 8.84 -13.13 2.09
C GLY A 334 8.87 -14.65 1.89
N TYR A 335 7.86 -15.32 2.40
CA TYR A 335 7.73 -16.79 2.37
C TYR A 335 6.40 -17.27 1.74
N GLY A 336 5.95 -16.56 0.69
CA GLY A 336 4.68 -16.87 0.02
C GLY A 336 4.53 -18.32 -0.45
N ASN A 337 5.63 -19.01 -0.77
CA ASN A 337 5.60 -20.42 -1.19
C ASN A 337 5.30 -21.42 -0.07
N VAL A 338 5.09 -20.98 1.16
CA VAL A 338 4.49 -21.78 2.23
C VAL A 338 2.99 -22.02 1.96
N PHE A 339 2.37 -21.11 1.21
CA PHE A 339 0.95 -21.17 0.88
C PHE A 339 0.73 -21.75 -0.53
N TYR A 340 -0.38 -22.43 -0.70
CA TYR A 340 -0.84 -22.89 -2.00
C TYR A 340 -1.18 -21.69 -2.90
N LEU A 341 -0.89 -21.78 -4.19
CA LEU A 341 -1.11 -20.71 -5.19
C LEU A 341 -0.40 -19.38 -4.89
N SER A 342 0.87 -19.45 -4.52
CA SER A 342 1.69 -18.25 -4.37
C SER A 342 2.07 -17.62 -5.71
N THR A 343 2.13 -16.28 -5.76
CA THR A 343 2.73 -15.50 -6.86
C THR A 343 4.22 -15.24 -6.68
N ASN A 344 4.81 -15.63 -5.55
CA ASN A 344 6.21 -15.38 -5.23
C ASN A 344 7.16 -16.29 -6.01
N ALA A 345 8.39 -15.83 -6.25
CA ALA A 345 9.45 -16.66 -6.79
C ALA A 345 9.70 -17.90 -5.92
N MET A 346 10.11 -19.01 -6.53
CA MET A 346 10.27 -20.30 -5.84
C MET A 346 11.25 -20.24 -4.65
N GLY A 347 12.23 -19.34 -4.67
CA GLY A 347 13.15 -19.10 -3.56
C GLY A 347 12.52 -18.35 -2.36
N SER A 348 11.29 -17.87 -2.47
CA SER A 348 10.59 -17.19 -1.37
C SER A 348 10.00 -18.22 -0.39
N ASN A 349 10.89 -18.89 0.35
CA ASN A 349 10.56 -19.90 1.36
C ASN A 349 10.92 -19.41 2.77
N VAL A 350 10.43 -20.10 3.80
CA VAL A 350 10.59 -19.67 5.20
C VAL A 350 11.88 -20.21 5.85
N THR A 351 12.71 -20.98 5.14
CA THR A 351 13.78 -21.80 5.73
C THR A 351 14.69 -21.00 6.66
N ALA A 352 15.30 -19.91 6.18
CA ALA A 352 16.22 -19.10 6.98
C ALA A 352 15.53 -18.43 8.18
N ALA A 353 14.35 -17.85 7.97
CA ALA A 353 13.56 -17.22 9.04
C ALA A 353 13.11 -18.24 10.08
N TRP A 354 12.68 -19.43 9.66
CA TRP A 354 12.30 -20.51 10.54
C TRP A 354 13.47 -21.00 11.41
N LYS A 355 14.66 -21.17 10.83
CA LYS A 355 15.87 -21.57 11.57
C LYS A 355 16.24 -20.54 12.64
N ALA A 356 16.16 -19.24 12.30
CA ALA A 356 16.39 -18.17 13.26
C ALA A 356 15.35 -18.19 14.39
N HIS A 357 14.07 -18.40 14.05
CA HIS A 357 13.00 -18.52 15.03
C HIS A 357 13.21 -19.68 16.00
N LYS A 358 13.60 -20.84 15.51
CA LYS A 358 13.97 -22.00 16.35
C LYS A 358 15.11 -21.71 17.32
N ARG A 359 15.99 -20.76 17.01
CA ARG A 359 17.08 -20.29 17.87
C ARG A 359 16.69 -19.13 18.79
N GLY A 360 15.40 -18.76 18.83
CA GLY A 360 14.82 -17.78 19.74
C GLY A 360 14.61 -16.38 19.14
N ALA A 361 14.73 -16.19 17.82
CA ALA A 361 14.32 -14.95 17.19
C ALA A 361 12.79 -14.82 17.21
N TYR A 362 12.28 -13.63 17.51
CA TYR A 362 10.85 -13.38 17.46
C TYR A 362 10.37 -13.31 16.02
N PHE A 363 9.17 -13.84 15.79
CA PHE A 363 8.47 -13.76 14.51
C PHE A 363 7.31 -12.78 14.67
N ALA A 364 7.34 -11.68 13.91
CA ALA A 364 6.31 -10.65 14.00
C ALA A 364 5.20 -10.91 12.98
N ASN A 365 3.95 -10.86 13.44
CA ASN A 365 2.74 -10.93 12.62
C ASN A 365 2.71 -12.07 11.57
N PRO A 366 3.00 -13.33 11.93
CA PRO A 366 3.13 -14.43 10.96
C PRO A 366 1.81 -14.77 10.26
N CYS A 367 0.68 -14.38 10.83
CA CYS A 367 -0.66 -14.57 10.23
C CYS A 367 -1.01 -13.54 9.15
N PHE A 368 -0.23 -12.48 9.00
CA PHE A 368 -0.46 -11.47 7.97
C PHE A 368 0.14 -11.90 6.65
N THR A 369 -0.74 -12.22 5.71
CA THR A 369 -0.39 -12.48 4.32
C THR A 369 -1.01 -11.41 3.44
N GLN A 370 -0.27 -10.91 2.45
CA GLN A 370 -0.82 -10.05 1.42
C GLN A 370 -1.07 -10.87 0.16
N ILE A 371 -2.31 -10.88 -0.31
CA ILE A 371 -2.69 -11.47 -1.59
C ILE A 371 -2.51 -10.40 -2.68
N HIS A 372 -1.91 -10.77 -3.81
CA HIS A 372 -1.83 -9.92 -4.99
C HIS A 372 -3.04 -10.22 -5.89
N PRO A 373 -4.07 -9.35 -5.95
CA PRO A 373 -5.32 -9.67 -6.64
C PRO A 373 -5.18 -9.62 -8.17
N THR A 374 -4.15 -8.94 -8.70
CA THR A 374 -3.92 -8.83 -10.13
C THR A 374 -2.90 -9.88 -10.56
N CYS A 375 -3.40 -11.07 -10.85
CA CYS A 375 -2.59 -12.20 -11.30
C CYS A 375 -3.38 -13.02 -12.32
N ILE A 376 -2.64 -13.71 -13.21
CA ILE A 376 -3.21 -14.65 -14.17
C ILE A 376 -3.46 -15.97 -13.45
N PRO A 377 -4.69 -16.50 -13.46
CA PRO A 377 -4.99 -17.86 -12.96
C PRO A 377 -4.16 -18.91 -13.68
N VAL A 378 -4.00 -20.08 -13.08
CA VAL A 378 -3.37 -21.22 -13.76
C VAL A 378 -4.23 -21.60 -14.96
N SER A 379 -3.67 -21.49 -16.16
CA SER A 379 -4.41 -21.65 -17.42
C SER A 379 -3.87 -22.75 -18.35
N GLY A 380 -2.81 -23.45 -17.98
CA GLY A 380 -2.24 -24.52 -18.81
C GLY A 380 -1.17 -25.33 -18.12
N ASP A 381 -0.71 -26.39 -18.78
CA ASP A 381 0.22 -27.38 -18.21
C ASP A 381 1.61 -26.81 -17.89
N HIS A 382 1.98 -25.69 -18.53
CA HIS A 382 3.28 -25.05 -18.34
C HIS A 382 3.29 -24.00 -17.22
N GLN A 383 2.15 -23.70 -16.62
CA GLN A 383 2.01 -22.72 -15.55
C GLN A 383 1.78 -23.42 -14.21
N SER A 384 2.83 -23.56 -13.42
CA SER A 384 2.77 -24.27 -12.13
C SER A 384 2.17 -23.45 -10.97
N LYS A 385 1.96 -22.15 -11.16
CA LYS A 385 1.44 -21.22 -10.15
C LYS A 385 0.82 -19.98 -10.77
N LEU A 386 0.15 -19.14 -9.95
CA LEU A 386 -0.35 -17.85 -10.39
C LEU A 386 0.79 -16.98 -10.94
N THR A 387 0.54 -16.32 -12.06
CA THR A 387 1.49 -15.37 -12.65
C THR A 387 1.12 -13.95 -12.28
N LEU A 388 2.04 -13.25 -11.62
CA LEU A 388 1.87 -11.87 -11.20
C LEU A 388 1.72 -10.95 -12.42
N MET A 389 0.68 -10.11 -12.40
CA MET A 389 0.48 -9.01 -13.33
C MET A 389 0.63 -7.66 -12.63
N SER A 390 0.96 -6.62 -13.40
CA SER A 390 1.06 -5.28 -12.82
C SER A 390 -0.29 -4.78 -12.36
N GLU A 391 -0.35 -4.32 -11.12
CA GLU A 391 -1.55 -3.70 -10.54
C GLU A 391 -1.94 -2.40 -11.26
N SER A 392 -1.03 -1.79 -12.03
CA SER A 392 -1.32 -0.62 -12.87
C SER A 392 -2.41 -0.89 -13.93
N LEU A 393 -2.68 -2.15 -14.27
CA LEU A 393 -3.81 -2.53 -15.12
C LEU A 393 -5.15 -2.06 -14.54
N ARG A 394 -5.27 -1.98 -13.22
CA ARG A 394 -6.48 -1.52 -12.52
C ARG A 394 -6.74 -0.02 -12.65
N ASN A 395 -5.77 0.77 -13.14
CA ASN A 395 -5.97 2.19 -13.39
C ASN A 395 -6.94 2.45 -14.54
N ASP A 396 -6.93 1.59 -15.52
CA ASP A 396 -7.76 1.71 -16.72
C ASP A 396 -8.68 0.49 -16.93
N GLY A 397 -8.38 -0.65 -16.33
CA GLY A 397 -9.21 -1.84 -16.36
C GLY A 397 -10.32 -1.82 -15.31
N ARG A 398 -11.52 -2.24 -15.71
CA ARG A 398 -12.69 -2.38 -14.82
C ARG A 398 -12.89 -3.82 -14.41
N ILE A 399 -13.09 -4.04 -13.11
CA ILE A 399 -13.23 -5.39 -12.54
C ILE A 399 -14.71 -5.73 -12.39
N TRP A 400 -15.12 -6.88 -12.96
CA TRP A 400 -16.51 -7.30 -12.91
C TRP A 400 -16.68 -8.83 -12.91
N VAL A 401 -17.90 -9.26 -12.57
CA VAL A 401 -18.44 -10.61 -12.74
C VAL A 401 -19.84 -10.52 -13.34
N PRO A 402 -20.38 -11.61 -13.96
CA PRO A 402 -21.78 -11.62 -14.37
C PRO A 402 -22.71 -11.37 -13.17
N LYS A 403 -23.83 -10.65 -13.37
CA LYS A 403 -24.85 -10.46 -12.33
C LYS A 403 -25.65 -11.72 -12.04
N LYS A 404 -25.79 -12.59 -13.02
CA LYS A 404 -26.52 -13.86 -12.90
C LYS A 404 -25.54 -15.02 -12.76
N SER A 405 -25.78 -15.88 -11.78
CA SER A 405 -24.97 -17.09 -11.59
C SER A 405 -25.05 -18.06 -12.75
N GLU A 406 -26.17 -18.04 -13.49
CA GLU A 406 -26.34 -18.84 -14.71
C GLU A 406 -25.38 -18.40 -15.82
N ASP A 407 -25.22 -17.10 -16.06
CA ASP A 407 -24.28 -16.56 -17.03
C ASP A 407 -22.83 -16.93 -16.66
N ALA A 408 -22.50 -16.89 -15.34
CA ALA A 408 -21.20 -17.34 -14.86
C ALA A 408 -20.97 -18.83 -15.15
N LYS A 409 -21.98 -19.69 -14.98
CA LYS A 409 -21.91 -21.12 -15.34
C LYS A 409 -21.75 -21.32 -16.83
N ASN A 410 -22.49 -20.57 -17.64
CA ASN A 410 -22.42 -20.65 -19.10
C ASN A 410 -21.06 -20.20 -19.63
N VAL A 411 -20.48 -19.18 -19.03
CA VAL A 411 -19.10 -18.75 -19.36
C VAL A 411 -18.09 -19.84 -18.99
N ARG A 412 -18.17 -20.41 -17.77
CA ARG A 412 -17.28 -21.49 -17.34
C ARG A 412 -17.33 -22.73 -18.24
N SER A 413 -18.51 -23.04 -18.76
CA SER A 413 -18.74 -24.17 -19.68
C SER A 413 -18.42 -23.86 -21.14
N GLY A 414 -18.06 -22.61 -21.48
CA GLY A 414 -17.81 -22.15 -22.84
C GLY A 414 -19.04 -21.96 -23.71
N LYS A 415 -20.25 -22.00 -23.13
CA LYS A 415 -21.53 -21.77 -23.84
C LYS A 415 -21.81 -20.31 -24.11
N LEU A 416 -21.22 -19.41 -23.35
CA LEU A 416 -21.38 -17.96 -23.44
C LEU A 416 -20.00 -17.30 -23.43
N LYS A 417 -19.74 -16.36 -24.34
CA LYS A 417 -18.52 -15.57 -24.35
C LYS A 417 -18.64 -14.36 -23.41
N PRO A 418 -17.58 -13.92 -22.75
CA PRO A 418 -17.61 -12.74 -21.87
C PRO A 418 -18.11 -11.48 -22.59
N THR A 419 -17.79 -11.33 -23.88
CA THR A 419 -18.17 -10.20 -24.73
C THR A 419 -19.67 -10.16 -25.07
N GLU A 420 -20.36 -11.29 -24.96
CA GLU A 420 -21.80 -11.41 -25.21
C GLU A 420 -22.65 -10.98 -24.00
N ILE A 421 -22.02 -10.81 -22.82
CA ILE A 421 -22.69 -10.31 -21.61
C ILE A 421 -22.86 -8.80 -21.73
N ALA A 422 -24.11 -8.35 -21.78
CA ALA A 422 -24.44 -6.94 -21.87
C ALA A 422 -23.90 -6.14 -20.67
N GLU A 423 -23.57 -4.88 -20.88
CA GLU A 423 -23.01 -3.99 -19.83
C GLU A 423 -23.91 -3.96 -18.59
N ASN A 424 -25.23 -3.93 -18.76
CA ASN A 424 -26.20 -3.95 -17.68
C ASN A 424 -26.26 -5.26 -16.88
N ASP A 425 -25.74 -6.36 -17.42
CA ASP A 425 -25.68 -7.68 -16.78
C ASP A 425 -24.30 -7.94 -16.14
N ARG A 426 -23.43 -6.93 -16.11
CA ARG A 426 -22.11 -6.96 -15.43
C ARG A 426 -22.20 -6.34 -14.05
N ASP A 427 -21.70 -7.03 -13.02
CA ASP A 427 -21.54 -6.48 -11.66
C ASP A 427 -20.14 -5.93 -11.47
N TYR A 428 -19.96 -4.63 -11.56
CA TYR A 428 -18.75 -3.90 -11.22
C TYR A 428 -18.66 -3.74 -9.70
N PHE A 429 -18.50 -4.83 -8.99
CA PHE A 429 -18.68 -4.92 -7.55
C PHE A 429 -17.74 -4.03 -6.72
N LEU A 430 -16.54 -3.72 -7.20
CA LEU A 430 -15.62 -2.79 -6.52
C LEU A 430 -16.11 -1.34 -6.64
N GLU A 431 -16.51 -0.91 -7.83
CA GLU A 431 -17.05 0.43 -8.07
C GLU A 431 -18.33 0.66 -7.27
N ARG A 432 -19.21 -0.35 -7.24
CA ARG A 432 -20.49 -0.30 -6.51
C ARG A 432 -20.30 -0.26 -4.99
N ARG A 433 -19.37 -1.04 -4.45
CA ARG A 433 -19.14 -1.14 -3.00
C ARG A 433 -18.26 -0.04 -2.43
N TYR A 434 -17.34 0.45 -3.22
CA TYR A 434 -16.28 1.39 -2.82
C TYR A 434 -16.17 2.56 -3.80
N PRO A 435 -17.20 3.40 -3.95
CA PRO A 435 -17.25 4.43 -5.00
C PRO A 435 -16.10 5.44 -4.91
N ALA A 436 -15.53 5.68 -3.72
CA ALA A 436 -14.41 6.60 -3.55
C ALA A 436 -13.09 6.11 -4.17
N PHE A 437 -12.92 4.80 -4.37
CA PHE A 437 -11.69 4.19 -4.89
C PHE A 437 -11.93 3.39 -6.17
N GLY A 438 -13.14 2.92 -6.39
CA GLY A 438 -13.49 2.05 -7.53
C GLY A 438 -12.57 0.84 -7.62
N ASN A 439 -11.99 0.64 -8.79
CA ASN A 439 -11.06 -0.47 -9.04
C ASN A 439 -9.69 -0.30 -8.34
N LEU A 440 -9.40 0.87 -7.76
CA LEU A 440 -8.14 1.18 -7.08
C LEU A 440 -8.19 0.98 -5.55
N VAL A 441 -9.18 0.28 -5.03
CA VAL A 441 -9.21 -0.11 -3.61
C VAL A 441 -7.95 -0.88 -3.20
N PRO A 442 -7.55 -0.85 -1.90
CA PRO A 442 -6.42 -1.63 -1.40
C PRO A 442 -6.50 -3.11 -1.80
N ARG A 443 -5.35 -3.75 -1.94
CA ARG A 443 -5.24 -5.15 -2.42
C ARG A 443 -6.07 -6.13 -1.61
N ASP A 444 -6.02 -6.02 -0.29
CA ASP A 444 -6.77 -6.88 0.62
C ASP A 444 -8.28 -6.71 0.47
N VAL A 445 -8.74 -5.48 0.26
CA VAL A 445 -10.16 -5.17 0.00
C VAL A 445 -10.60 -5.76 -1.33
N ALA A 446 -9.82 -5.56 -2.41
CA ALA A 446 -10.11 -6.13 -3.73
C ALA A 446 -10.16 -7.66 -3.69
N SER A 447 -9.17 -8.28 -3.02
CA SER A 447 -9.08 -9.75 -2.91
C SER A 447 -10.26 -10.34 -2.16
N ARG A 448 -10.64 -9.76 -1.01
CA ARG A 448 -11.80 -10.23 -0.24
C ARG A 448 -13.09 -10.06 -1.02
N ALA A 449 -13.29 -8.93 -1.69
CA ALA A 449 -14.48 -8.69 -2.49
C ALA A 449 -14.57 -9.64 -3.70
N ALA A 450 -13.46 -9.93 -4.38
CA ALA A 450 -13.41 -10.90 -5.45
C ALA A 450 -13.70 -12.32 -4.94
N LYS A 451 -13.07 -12.72 -3.81
CA LYS A 451 -13.32 -14.02 -3.17
C LYS A 451 -14.79 -14.22 -2.82
N GLU A 452 -15.44 -13.22 -2.22
CA GLU A 452 -16.88 -13.28 -1.92
C GLU A 452 -17.74 -13.49 -3.17
N ARG A 453 -17.38 -12.89 -4.32
CA ARG A 453 -18.10 -13.12 -5.58
C ARG A 453 -17.88 -14.53 -6.11
N CYS A 454 -16.65 -15.02 -6.06
CA CYS A 454 -16.33 -16.39 -6.46
C CYS A 454 -17.06 -17.42 -5.58
N ASP A 455 -17.03 -17.26 -4.26
CA ASP A 455 -17.72 -18.14 -3.30
C ASP A 455 -19.24 -18.14 -3.47
N ALA A 456 -19.81 -16.99 -3.87
CA ALA A 456 -21.23 -16.87 -4.19
C ALA A 456 -21.60 -17.47 -5.57
N GLY A 457 -20.65 -18.06 -6.31
CA GLY A 457 -20.90 -18.76 -7.58
C GLY A 457 -20.80 -17.89 -8.83
N PHE A 458 -20.32 -16.65 -8.72
CA PHE A 458 -20.17 -15.70 -9.84
C PHE A 458 -18.77 -15.70 -10.49
N GLY A 459 -17.83 -16.49 -9.98
CA GLY A 459 -16.50 -16.60 -10.56
C GLY A 459 -16.51 -17.18 -11.98
N VAL A 460 -15.50 -16.81 -12.80
CA VAL A 460 -15.60 -16.96 -14.27
C VAL A 460 -14.64 -17.96 -14.91
N ASN A 461 -13.50 -18.30 -14.36
CA ASN A 461 -12.62 -19.33 -14.96
C ASN A 461 -13.20 -20.75 -14.76
N LYS A 462 -12.55 -21.79 -15.32
CA LYS A 462 -13.01 -23.19 -15.21
C LYS A 462 -13.28 -23.62 -13.77
N THR A 463 -12.52 -23.13 -12.79
CA THR A 463 -12.68 -23.44 -11.36
C THR A 463 -13.67 -22.49 -10.64
N GLY A 464 -14.09 -21.40 -11.28
CA GLY A 464 -14.93 -20.38 -10.64
C GLY A 464 -14.19 -19.46 -9.65
N GLU A 465 -12.86 -19.41 -9.71
CA GLU A 465 -12.00 -18.68 -8.77
C GLU A 465 -11.38 -17.40 -9.36
N ALA A 466 -11.89 -16.92 -10.48
CA ALA A 466 -11.41 -15.69 -11.12
C ALA A 466 -12.54 -14.68 -11.35
N VAL A 467 -12.14 -13.43 -11.60
CA VAL A 467 -13.00 -12.32 -12.01
C VAL A 467 -12.45 -11.70 -13.29
N TYR A 468 -13.25 -10.94 -14.01
CA TYR A 468 -12.80 -10.25 -15.23
C TYR A 468 -12.16 -8.90 -14.92
N LEU A 469 -11.14 -8.56 -15.69
CA LEU A 469 -10.53 -7.24 -15.83
C LEU A 469 -10.66 -6.79 -17.28
N ASP A 470 -11.48 -5.76 -17.54
CA ASP A 470 -11.94 -5.35 -18.86
C ASP A 470 -11.46 -3.94 -19.23
N PHE A 471 -10.93 -3.79 -20.42
CA PHE A 471 -10.40 -2.53 -20.96
C PHE A 471 -11.31 -1.88 -22.00
N ALA A 472 -12.43 -2.49 -22.38
CA ALA A 472 -13.30 -2.01 -23.45
C ALA A 472 -13.73 -0.55 -23.24
N SER A 473 -14.20 -0.20 -22.03
CA SER A 473 -14.63 1.16 -21.71
C SER A 473 -13.49 2.18 -21.75
N SER A 474 -12.28 1.80 -21.35
CA SER A 474 -11.10 2.68 -21.41
C SER A 474 -10.59 2.87 -22.84
N ILE A 475 -10.68 1.85 -23.67
CA ILE A 475 -10.36 1.96 -25.10
C ILE A 475 -11.30 2.98 -25.75
N ILE A 476 -12.60 2.90 -25.50
CA ILE A 476 -13.58 3.84 -26.04
C ILE A 476 -13.31 5.25 -25.51
N ARG A 477 -13.13 5.43 -24.21
CA ARG A 477 -12.85 6.73 -23.58
C ARG A 477 -11.62 7.41 -24.18
N TYR A 478 -10.48 6.74 -24.20
CA TYR A 478 -9.25 7.29 -24.77
C TYR A 478 -9.36 7.53 -26.28
N GLY A 479 -10.11 6.70 -26.99
CA GLY A 479 -10.35 6.88 -28.41
C GLY A 479 -11.12 8.17 -28.69
N LYS A 480 -12.20 8.40 -27.95
CA LYS A 480 -12.99 9.65 -28.06
C LYS A 480 -12.16 10.88 -27.69
N GLU A 481 -11.47 10.85 -26.54
CA GLU A 481 -10.59 11.94 -26.13
C GLU A 481 -9.55 12.29 -27.21
N GLN A 482 -8.95 11.28 -27.83
CA GLN A 482 -7.94 11.48 -28.87
C GLN A 482 -8.54 11.96 -30.21
N ALA A 483 -9.74 11.49 -30.57
CA ALA A 483 -10.45 11.95 -31.75
C ALA A 483 -10.76 13.46 -31.64
N LEU A 484 -11.27 13.88 -30.49
CA LEU A 484 -11.51 15.30 -30.20
C LEU A 484 -10.23 16.14 -30.30
N VAL A 485 -9.13 15.68 -29.70
CA VAL A 485 -7.83 16.36 -29.78
C VAL A 485 -7.35 16.51 -31.24
N ASN A 486 -7.63 15.50 -32.06
CA ASN A 486 -7.24 15.47 -33.48
C ASN A 486 -8.22 16.25 -34.39
N GLY A 487 -9.34 16.79 -33.88
CA GLY A 487 -10.41 17.38 -34.70
C GLY A 487 -11.16 16.37 -35.56
N GLN A 488 -11.23 15.10 -35.12
CA GLN A 488 -11.90 13.99 -35.82
C GLN A 488 -13.24 13.66 -35.16
N ASP A 489 -14.11 12.91 -35.84
CA ASP A 489 -15.41 12.50 -35.28
C ASP A 489 -15.27 11.51 -34.13
N GLU A 490 -15.70 11.92 -32.94
CA GLU A 490 -15.71 11.08 -31.74
C GLU A 490 -16.80 9.99 -31.74
N ASN A 491 -17.72 10.03 -32.71
CA ASN A 491 -18.77 9.04 -32.88
C ASN A 491 -18.43 7.98 -33.94
N ASP A 492 -17.32 8.13 -34.67
CA ASP A 492 -16.81 7.08 -35.53
C ASP A 492 -16.22 5.94 -34.66
N GLU A 493 -17.01 4.89 -34.43
CA GLU A 493 -16.65 3.77 -33.60
C GLU A 493 -15.36 3.07 -34.05
N VAL A 494 -15.10 2.95 -35.35
CA VAL A 494 -13.91 2.30 -35.91
C VAL A 494 -12.67 3.13 -35.59
N LEU A 495 -12.76 4.44 -35.82
CA LEU A 495 -11.69 5.39 -35.50
C LEU A 495 -11.41 5.41 -34.00
N VAL A 496 -12.45 5.51 -33.18
CA VAL A 496 -12.38 5.52 -31.71
C VAL A 496 -11.70 4.25 -31.19
N GLN A 497 -12.11 3.08 -31.67
CA GLN A 497 -11.48 1.81 -31.32
C GLN A 497 -9.99 1.77 -31.69
N LYS A 498 -9.64 2.22 -32.88
CA LYS A 498 -8.26 2.26 -33.39
C LYS A 498 -7.38 3.19 -32.55
N LEU A 499 -7.85 4.41 -32.26
CA LEU A 499 -7.11 5.39 -31.44
C LEU A 499 -6.95 4.93 -30.01
N GLY A 500 -8.01 4.42 -29.40
CA GLY A 500 -8.00 3.93 -28.03
C GLY A 500 -7.07 2.72 -27.84
N LYS A 501 -7.15 1.73 -28.75
CA LYS A 501 -6.22 0.57 -28.75
C LYS A 501 -4.75 1.02 -28.87
N LYS A 502 -4.46 2.05 -29.67
CA LYS A 502 -3.10 2.63 -29.78
C LYS A 502 -2.60 3.21 -28.46
N ILE A 503 -3.45 3.92 -27.73
CA ILE A 503 -3.10 4.50 -26.43
C ILE A 503 -2.91 3.41 -25.38
N ILE A 504 -3.84 2.47 -25.27
CA ILE A 504 -3.74 1.33 -24.35
C ILE A 504 -2.48 0.50 -24.65
N LYS A 505 -2.16 0.28 -25.92
CA LYS A 505 -0.93 -0.41 -26.33
C LYS A 505 0.33 0.33 -25.86
N LYS A 506 0.35 1.65 -25.93
CA LYS A 506 1.47 2.46 -25.42
C LYS A 506 1.62 2.32 -23.89
N LYS A 507 0.50 2.20 -23.16
CA LYS A 507 0.50 2.06 -21.70
C LYS A 507 0.81 0.65 -21.20
N TYR A 508 0.22 -0.38 -21.82
CA TYR A 508 0.17 -1.74 -21.29
C TYR A 508 0.59 -2.83 -22.28
N GLY A 509 1.04 -2.48 -23.48
CA GLY A 509 1.29 -3.43 -24.57
C GLY A 509 2.16 -4.63 -24.19
N ASN A 510 3.22 -4.41 -23.38
CA ASN A 510 4.09 -5.48 -22.90
C ASN A 510 3.34 -6.44 -21.95
N LEU A 511 2.45 -5.92 -21.11
CA LEU A 511 1.66 -6.73 -20.17
C LEU A 511 0.59 -7.52 -20.93
N PHE A 512 -0.05 -6.92 -21.91
CA PHE A 512 -1.03 -7.59 -22.77
C PHE A 512 -0.38 -8.71 -23.59
N GLN A 513 0.79 -8.44 -24.17
CA GLN A 513 1.54 -9.46 -24.88
C GLN A 513 1.96 -10.63 -23.97
N MET A 514 2.32 -10.35 -22.72
CA MET A 514 2.61 -11.39 -21.73
C MET A 514 1.37 -12.22 -21.42
N TYR A 515 0.21 -11.59 -21.22
CA TYR A 515 -1.05 -12.26 -20.97
C TYR A 515 -1.45 -13.14 -22.18
N GLU A 516 -1.42 -12.58 -23.38
CA GLU A 516 -1.74 -13.28 -24.62
C GLU A 516 -0.89 -14.54 -24.81
N LYS A 517 0.42 -14.46 -24.54
CA LYS A 517 1.32 -15.62 -24.62
C LYS A 517 1.05 -16.71 -23.58
N ILE A 518 0.49 -16.37 -22.42
CA ILE A 518 0.21 -17.33 -21.35
C ILE A 518 -1.18 -17.94 -21.48
N VAL A 519 -2.17 -17.14 -21.87
CA VAL A 519 -3.60 -17.51 -21.83
C VAL A 519 -4.17 -17.76 -23.23
N ASP A 520 -3.46 -17.35 -24.28
CA ASP A 520 -3.89 -17.39 -25.69
C ASP A 520 -5.20 -16.62 -25.92
N GLN A 521 -5.32 -15.44 -25.29
CA GLN A 521 -6.45 -14.53 -25.44
C GLN A 521 -5.98 -13.10 -25.66
N ASN A 522 -6.61 -12.39 -26.59
CA ASN A 522 -6.29 -11.00 -26.89
C ASN A 522 -7.00 -10.03 -25.92
N PRO A 523 -6.28 -9.33 -25.03
CA PRO A 523 -6.88 -8.42 -24.05
C PRO A 523 -7.53 -7.17 -24.63
N TYR A 524 -7.28 -6.86 -25.91
CA TYR A 524 -7.94 -5.75 -26.61
C TYR A 524 -9.36 -6.10 -27.09
N GLU A 525 -9.72 -7.36 -27.07
CA GLU A 525 -10.98 -7.88 -27.61
C GLU A 525 -11.79 -8.65 -26.58
N THR A 526 -11.12 -9.26 -25.62
CA THR A 526 -11.76 -10.09 -24.57
C THR A 526 -11.26 -9.67 -23.21
N PRO A 527 -12.13 -9.58 -22.18
CA PRO A 527 -11.71 -9.31 -20.82
C PRO A 527 -10.67 -10.32 -20.32
N MET A 528 -9.65 -9.84 -19.62
CA MET A 528 -8.66 -10.69 -18.94
C MET A 528 -9.29 -11.38 -17.72
N MET A 529 -8.81 -12.58 -17.37
CA MET A 529 -9.19 -13.28 -16.15
C MET A 529 -8.12 -13.12 -15.07
#